data_3db4c17d83091673afb017201c1920b9
#
_entry.id   3db4c17d83091673afb017201c1920b9
#
_cell.length_a   1.000
_cell.length_b   1.000
_cell.length_c   1.000
_cell.angle_alpha   90.00
_cell.angle_beta   90.00
_cell.angle_gamma   90.00
#
_symmetry.space_group_name_H-M   'P 1'
#
loop_
_entity.id
_entity.type
_entity.pdbx_description
1 polymer ?
#
loop_
_entity_poly.entity_id
_entity_poly.type
_entity_poly.pdbx_seq_one_letter_code
_entity_poly.pdbx_strand_id
1 'polypeptide(L)'
;MLAQPTEEHPNAALARRIFEAFARRDGAAVVAALDDDVVWRVGGSSPVAGDYRGRREVISFLRMTTEATHGSYRSSLLYALADDERAVAVYRARGSRPDGREIDLEQILLCRISGGRFVEVVAVPTDQEAFDAFWS
;
A
#
# COMPACT_ATOMS: atom_id res chain seq x y z
N MET A 1 8.59 17.64 33.33
CA MET A 1 7.26 17.28 32.82
C MET A 1 7.39 16.11 31.86
N LEU A 2 6.57 15.11 32.02
CA LEU A 2 6.57 13.98 31.11
C LEU A 2 5.81 14.36 29.83
N ALA A 3 6.39 14.02 28.70
CA ALA A 3 5.70 14.17 27.44
C ALA A 3 4.48 13.23 27.42
N GLN A 4 3.35 13.74 27.00
CA GLN A 4 2.19 12.90 26.77
C GLN A 4 2.47 12.02 25.55
N PRO A 5 2.07 10.73 25.58
CA PRO A 5 2.11 9.93 24.38
C PRO A 5 1.29 10.65 23.30
N THR A 6 1.86 10.79 22.13
CA THR A 6 1.13 11.33 20.99
C THR A 6 0.08 10.31 20.59
N GLU A 7 -1.19 10.70 20.68
CA GLU A 7 -2.25 9.84 20.18
C GLU A 7 -2.12 9.67 18.66
N GLU A 8 -2.24 8.45 18.21
CA GLU A 8 -2.24 8.16 16.81
C GLU A 8 -3.47 8.78 16.14
N HIS A 9 -3.26 9.60 15.11
CA HIS A 9 -4.38 10.16 14.37
C HIS A 9 -5.24 9.01 13.79
N PRO A 10 -6.59 9.13 13.77
CA PRO A 10 -7.46 8.07 13.24
C PRO A 10 -7.10 7.63 11.83
N ASN A 11 -6.66 8.54 10.97
CA ASN A 11 -6.25 8.21 9.61
C ASN A 11 -4.89 7.51 9.56
N ALA A 12 -3.99 7.79 10.49
CA ALA A 12 -2.75 7.02 10.63
C ALA A 12 -3.06 5.61 11.14
N ALA A 13 -4.00 5.48 12.09
CA ALA A 13 -4.46 4.19 12.56
C ALA A 13 -5.11 3.36 11.45
N LEU A 14 -5.88 4.00 10.57
CA LEU A 14 -6.47 3.34 9.40
C LEU A 14 -5.36 2.79 8.49
N ALA A 15 -4.32 3.59 8.21
CA ALA A 15 -3.18 3.13 7.41
C ALA A 15 -2.47 1.95 8.08
N ARG A 16 -2.24 2.01 9.40
CA ARG A 16 -1.63 0.90 10.13
C ARG A 16 -2.47 -0.37 10.02
N ARG A 17 -3.78 -0.26 10.17
CA ARG A 17 -4.68 -1.41 10.09
C ARG A 17 -4.70 -2.06 8.71
N ILE A 18 -4.62 -1.27 7.62
CA ILE A 18 -4.58 -1.87 6.28
C ILE A 18 -3.27 -2.65 6.07
N PHE A 19 -2.14 -2.17 6.58
CA PHE A 19 -0.88 -2.92 6.51
C PHE A 19 -0.91 -4.18 7.37
N GLU A 20 -1.57 -4.16 8.52
CA GLU A 20 -1.80 -5.37 9.31
C GLU A 20 -2.68 -6.37 8.54
N ALA A 21 -3.69 -5.89 7.84
CA ALA A 21 -4.53 -6.74 7.00
C ALA A 21 -3.74 -7.34 5.83
N PHE A 22 -2.85 -6.59 5.20
CA PHE A 22 -1.95 -7.11 4.17
C PHE A 22 -1.09 -8.25 4.74
N ALA A 23 -0.52 -8.05 5.94
CA ALA A 23 0.35 -9.05 6.57
C ALA A 23 -0.41 -10.35 6.88
N ARG A 24 -1.67 -10.24 7.28
CA ARG A 24 -2.52 -11.39 7.58
C ARG A 24 -3.20 -11.97 6.34
N ARG A 25 -3.06 -11.32 5.19
CA ARG A 25 -3.80 -11.65 3.96
C ARG A 25 -5.32 -11.66 4.19
N ASP A 26 -5.78 -10.71 4.98
CA ASP A 26 -7.18 -10.54 5.31
C ASP A 26 -7.85 -9.65 4.26
N GLY A 27 -8.29 -10.26 3.16
CA GLY A 27 -8.90 -9.54 2.05
C GLY A 27 -10.17 -8.80 2.45
N ALA A 28 -10.96 -9.36 3.35
CA ALA A 28 -12.19 -8.70 3.81
C ALA A 28 -11.87 -7.39 4.57
N ALA A 29 -10.84 -7.41 5.41
CA ALA A 29 -10.41 -6.20 6.12
C ALA A 29 -9.85 -5.15 5.16
N VAL A 30 -9.11 -5.56 4.12
CA VAL A 30 -8.62 -4.65 3.09
C VAL A 30 -9.79 -4.00 2.35
N VAL A 31 -10.75 -4.79 1.88
CA VAL A 31 -11.95 -4.29 1.19
C VAL A 31 -12.71 -3.30 2.06
N ALA A 32 -12.87 -3.60 3.35
CA ALA A 32 -13.59 -2.73 4.28
C ALA A 32 -12.92 -1.36 4.46
N ALA A 33 -11.61 -1.28 4.28
CA ALA A 33 -10.86 -0.03 4.39
C ALA A 33 -10.94 0.83 3.12
N LEU A 34 -11.42 0.29 2.01
CA LEU A 34 -11.48 0.98 0.72
C LEU A 34 -12.88 1.53 0.47
N ASP A 35 -12.97 2.76 -0.03
CA ASP A 35 -14.22 3.29 -0.54
C ASP A 35 -14.66 2.52 -1.79
N ASP A 36 -15.96 2.49 -2.06
CA ASP A 36 -16.50 1.80 -3.24
C ASP A 36 -15.85 2.30 -4.54
N ASP A 37 -15.59 3.60 -4.60
CA ASP A 37 -15.04 4.28 -5.77
C ASP A 37 -13.54 4.59 -5.64
N VAL A 38 -12.84 3.85 -4.79
CA VAL A 38 -11.41 4.03 -4.57
C VAL A 38 -10.62 3.99 -5.88
N VAL A 39 -9.58 4.82 -5.98
CA VAL A 39 -8.63 4.77 -7.09
C VAL A 39 -7.24 4.54 -6.52
N TRP A 40 -6.58 3.49 -6.99
CA TRP A 40 -5.22 3.14 -6.61
C TRP A 40 -4.32 3.35 -7.82
N ARG A 41 -3.36 4.26 -7.70
CA ARG A 41 -2.52 4.68 -8.83
C ARG A 41 -1.10 4.17 -8.65
N VAL A 42 -0.61 3.48 -9.67
CA VAL A 42 0.76 2.97 -9.70
C VAL A 42 1.46 3.57 -10.93
N GLY A 43 2.50 4.35 -10.67
CA GLY A 43 3.27 4.97 -11.74
C GLY A 43 4.34 4.05 -12.32
N GLY A 44 5.08 4.60 -13.29
CA GLY A 44 6.20 3.92 -13.90
C GLY A 44 5.88 3.32 -15.26
N SER A 45 6.76 2.45 -15.72
CA SER A 45 6.70 1.85 -17.05
C SER A 45 6.51 0.33 -17.05
N SER A 46 6.35 -0.28 -15.87
CA SER A 46 6.14 -1.72 -15.77
C SER A 46 4.70 -2.10 -16.14
N PRO A 47 4.43 -3.40 -16.37
CA PRO A 47 3.07 -3.87 -16.63
C PRO A 47 2.07 -3.60 -15.49
N VAL A 48 2.55 -3.38 -14.26
CA VAL A 48 1.67 -3.06 -13.13
C VAL A 48 1.29 -1.58 -13.06
N ALA A 49 1.91 -0.71 -13.88
CA ALA A 49 1.57 0.71 -13.90
C ALA A 49 0.13 0.90 -14.40
N GLY A 50 -0.56 1.84 -13.78
CA GLY A 50 -1.92 2.18 -14.16
C GLY A 50 -2.76 2.65 -13.00
N ASP A 51 -4.01 2.98 -13.30
CA ASP A 51 -5.02 3.38 -12.34
C ASP A 51 -6.01 2.22 -12.16
N TYR A 52 -6.08 1.73 -10.94
CA TYR A 52 -7.01 0.65 -10.58
C TYR A 52 -8.22 1.29 -9.91
N ARG A 53 -9.40 1.13 -10.49
CA ARG A 53 -10.61 1.83 -10.07
C ARG A 53 -11.62 0.89 -9.47
N GLY A 54 -12.10 1.24 -8.26
CA GLY A 54 -13.05 0.45 -7.52
C GLY A 54 -12.39 -0.70 -6.76
N ARG A 55 -13.10 -1.21 -5.77
CA ARG A 55 -12.60 -2.28 -4.89
C ARG A 55 -12.16 -3.51 -5.67
N ARG A 56 -12.93 -3.91 -6.67
CA ARG A 56 -12.62 -5.14 -7.44
C ARG A 56 -11.28 -5.05 -8.14
N GLU A 57 -11.02 -3.94 -8.84
CA GLU A 57 -9.75 -3.77 -9.55
C GLU A 57 -8.57 -3.67 -8.58
N VAL A 58 -8.76 -2.96 -7.46
CA VAL A 58 -7.70 -2.84 -6.45
C VAL A 58 -7.36 -4.19 -5.84
N ILE A 59 -8.37 -4.98 -5.49
CA ILE A 59 -8.14 -6.31 -4.91
C ILE A 59 -7.48 -7.23 -5.94
N SER A 60 -7.89 -7.17 -7.21
CA SER A 60 -7.23 -7.93 -8.28
C SER A 60 -5.76 -7.56 -8.42
N PHE A 61 -5.45 -6.26 -8.35
CA PHE A 61 -4.06 -5.80 -8.39
C PHE A 61 -3.25 -6.34 -7.21
N LEU A 62 -3.77 -6.21 -6.00
CA LEU A 62 -3.08 -6.69 -4.80
C LEU A 62 -2.88 -8.21 -4.84
N ARG A 63 -3.87 -8.95 -5.30
CA ARG A 63 -3.76 -10.40 -5.48
C ARG A 63 -2.68 -10.76 -6.51
N MET A 64 -2.62 -10.02 -7.60
CA MET A 64 -1.62 -10.23 -8.65
C MET A 64 -0.19 -10.05 -8.10
N THR A 65 0.05 -9.07 -7.23
CA THR A 65 1.38 -8.89 -6.62
C THR A 65 1.78 -10.10 -5.77
N THR A 66 0.82 -10.71 -5.09
CA THR A 66 1.04 -11.91 -4.31
C THR A 66 1.34 -13.12 -5.23
N GLU A 67 0.54 -13.29 -6.28
CA GLU A 67 0.70 -14.41 -7.22
C GLU A 67 2.00 -14.32 -8.00
N ALA A 68 2.35 -13.14 -8.49
CA ALA A 68 3.57 -12.93 -9.27
C ALA A 68 4.85 -13.20 -8.47
N THR A 69 4.77 -13.14 -7.16
CA THR A 69 5.91 -13.37 -6.27
C THR A 69 5.81 -14.69 -5.51
N HIS A 70 4.88 -15.56 -5.90
CA HIS A 70 4.60 -16.83 -5.21
C HIS A 70 4.43 -16.65 -3.70
N GLY A 71 3.75 -15.57 -3.30
CA GLY A 71 3.47 -15.28 -1.90
C GLY A 71 4.63 -14.69 -1.13
N SER A 72 5.75 -14.37 -1.76
CA SER A 72 6.92 -13.81 -1.06
C SER A 72 6.82 -12.32 -0.79
N TYR A 73 5.97 -11.59 -1.53
CA TYR A 73 5.85 -10.14 -1.38
C TYR A 73 5.32 -9.77 -0.01
N ARG A 74 6.02 -8.87 0.66
CA ARG A 74 5.68 -8.37 2.00
C ARG A 74 5.82 -6.87 2.04
N SER A 75 4.85 -6.22 2.68
CA SER A 75 4.88 -4.78 2.94
C SER A 75 4.88 -4.58 4.45
N SER A 76 5.97 -4.03 4.97
CA SER A 76 6.12 -3.79 6.40
C SER A 76 6.08 -2.30 6.68
N LEU A 77 5.04 -1.84 7.36
CA LEU A 77 4.88 -0.43 7.68
C LEU A 77 6.00 0.03 8.61
N LEU A 78 6.69 1.11 8.24
CA LEU A 78 7.71 1.74 9.07
C LEU A 78 7.09 2.84 9.93
N TYR A 79 6.31 3.73 9.32
CA TYR A 79 5.54 4.74 10.05
C TYR A 79 4.45 5.31 9.16
N ALA A 80 3.44 5.92 9.79
CA ALA A 80 2.39 6.66 9.10
C ALA A 80 2.19 8.02 9.76
N LEU A 81 1.97 9.03 8.93
CA LEU A 81 1.63 10.38 9.35
C LEU A 81 0.29 10.74 8.72
N ALA A 82 -0.52 11.53 9.42
CA ALA A 82 -1.85 11.83 8.92
C ALA A 82 -2.38 13.17 9.40
N ASP A 83 -3.30 13.71 8.62
CA ASP A 83 -4.19 14.80 9.01
C ASP A 83 -5.64 14.32 8.79
N ASP A 84 -6.61 15.24 8.90
CA ASP A 84 -8.03 14.88 8.83
C ASP A 84 -8.49 14.37 7.46
N GLU A 85 -7.68 14.57 6.42
CA GLU A 85 -8.05 14.21 5.04
C GLU A 85 -7.08 13.25 4.37
N ARG A 86 -5.86 13.11 4.92
CA ARG A 86 -4.76 12.42 4.23
C ARG A 86 -3.94 11.58 5.19
N ALA A 87 -3.30 10.56 4.63
CA ALA A 87 -2.28 9.81 5.33
C ALA A 87 -1.10 9.55 4.40
N VAL A 88 0.09 9.52 4.97
CA VAL A 88 1.31 9.10 4.29
C VAL A 88 1.83 7.88 5.02
N ALA A 89 1.91 6.76 4.33
CA ALA A 89 2.43 5.52 4.89
C ALA A 89 3.77 5.20 4.23
N VAL A 90 4.82 5.11 5.03
CA VAL A 90 6.15 4.71 4.56
C VAL A 90 6.38 3.27 5.00
N TYR A 91 6.73 2.42 4.05
CA TYR A 91 6.86 0.99 4.30
C TYR A 91 8.00 0.39 3.50
N ARG A 92 8.44 -0.78 3.93
CA ARG A 92 9.45 -1.53 3.21
C ARG A 92 8.80 -2.66 2.45
N ALA A 93 9.05 -2.71 1.14
CA ALA A 93 8.56 -3.77 0.27
C ALA A 93 9.67 -4.76 -0.01
N ARG A 94 9.40 -6.05 0.21
CA ARG A 94 10.33 -7.15 -0.05
C ARG A 94 9.63 -8.27 -0.76
N GLY A 95 10.33 -8.89 -1.69
CA GLY A 95 9.78 -10.03 -2.41
C GLY A 95 10.74 -10.52 -3.46
N SER A 96 10.39 -11.65 -4.07
CA SER A 96 11.16 -12.22 -5.17
C SER A 96 10.24 -12.77 -6.26
N ARG A 97 10.72 -12.69 -7.49
CA ARG A 97 10.05 -13.27 -8.65
C ARG A 97 10.62 -14.67 -8.93
N PRO A 98 9.87 -15.55 -9.60
CA PRO A 98 10.35 -16.91 -9.93
C PRO A 98 11.64 -16.94 -10.72
N ASP A 99 11.93 -15.88 -11.49
CA ASP A 99 13.16 -15.78 -12.29
C ASP A 99 14.38 -15.28 -11.48
N GLY A 100 14.24 -15.07 -10.17
CA GLY A 100 15.32 -14.64 -9.31
C GLY A 100 15.41 -13.16 -9.06
N ARG A 101 14.59 -12.34 -9.73
CA ARG A 101 14.56 -10.90 -9.41
C ARG A 101 14.07 -10.69 -7.98
N GLU A 102 14.65 -9.70 -7.30
CA GLU A 102 14.29 -9.36 -5.93
C GLU A 102 13.98 -7.88 -5.81
N ILE A 103 13.07 -7.55 -4.89
CA ILE A 103 12.81 -6.17 -4.47
C ILE A 103 13.03 -6.06 -2.97
N ASP A 104 13.71 -5.00 -2.57
CA ASP A 104 13.90 -4.64 -1.17
C ASP A 104 14.12 -3.13 -1.11
N LEU A 105 13.02 -2.37 -1.03
CA LEU A 105 13.12 -0.91 -1.03
C LEU A 105 11.98 -0.28 -0.23
N GLU A 106 12.21 0.96 0.19
CA GLU A 106 11.15 1.74 0.80
C GLU A 106 10.20 2.26 -0.26
N GLN A 107 8.92 2.26 0.09
CA GLN A 107 7.85 2.80 -0.73
C GLN A 107 6.94 3.66 0.13
N ILE A 108 6.18 4.50 -0.53
CA ILE A 108 5.27 5.44 0.11
C ILE A 108 3.89 5.26 -0.51
N LEU A 109 2.86 5.21 0.33
CA LEU A 109 1.49 5.39 -0.12
C LEU A 109 1.04 6.78 0.31
N LEU A 110 0.66 7.59 -0.68
CA LEU A 110 0.00 8.87 -0.45
C LEU A 110 -1.50 8.61 -0.53
N CYS A 111 -2.20 8.81 0.58
CA CYS A 111 -3.59 8.41 0.70
C CYS A 111 -4.50 9.60 0.94
N ARG A 112 -5.63 9.64 0.25
CA ARG A 112 -6.74 10.52 0.59
C ARG A 112 -7.82 9.70 1.26
N ILE A 113 -8.41 10.24 2.32
CA ILE A 113 -9.32 9.51 3.19
C ILE A 113 -10.58 10.36 3.39
N SER A 114 -11.73 9.72 3.32
CA SER A 114 -13.03 10.33 3.60
C SER A 114 -13.93 9.28 4.24
N GLY A 115 -14.64 9.67 5.30
CA GLY A 115 -15.55 8.76 5.98
C GLY A 115 -14.87 7.50 6.54
N GLY A 116 -13.61 7.61 6.94
CA GLY A 116 -12.86 6.46 7.49
C GLY A 116 -12.44 5.42 6.45
N ARG A 117 -12.44 5.77 5.16
CA ARG A 117 -12.06 4.88 4.07
C ARG A 117 -11.09 5.56 3.11
N PHE A 118 -10.23 4.77 2.49
CA PHE A 118 -9.34 5.26 1.44
C PHE A 118 -10.14 5.54 0.17
N VAL A 119 -10.08 6.78 -0.31
CA VAL A 119 -10.72 7.19 -1.57
C VAL A 119 -9.73 7.28 -2.71
N GLU A 120 -8.45 7.56 -2.41
CA GLU A 120 -7.38 7.56 -3.39
C GLU A 120 -6.09 7.12 -2.72
N VAL A 121 -5.33 6.29 -3.41
CA VAL A 121 -4.00 5.85 -2.98
C VAL A 121 -3.05 5.99 -4.15
N VAL A 122 -1.92 6.65 -3.94
CA VAL A 122 -0.86 6.77 -4.93
C VAL A 122 0.37 6.07 -4.38
N ALA A 123 0.83 5.04 -5.10
CA ALA A 123 2.03 4.30 -4.72
C ALA A 123 3.26 4.98 -5.30
N VAL A 124 4.21 5.35 -4.44
CA VAL A 124 5.43 6.06 -4.82
C VAL A 124 6.64 5.27 -4.30
N PRO A 125 7.33 4.52 -5.16
CA PRO A 125 8.57 3.88 -4.76
C PRO A 125 9.68 4.93 -4.63
N THR A 126 10.63 4.69 -3.72
CA THR A 126 11.79 5.59 -3.57
C THR A 126 12.82 5.40 -4.68
N ASP A 127 12.72 4.31 -5.44
CA ASP A 127 13.53 4.03 -6.62
C ASP A 127 12.62 3.48 -7.71
N GLN A 128 12.17 4.37 -8.59
CA GLN A 128 11.23 3.99 -9.65
C GLN A 128 11.84 3.00 -10.64
N GLU A 129 13.12 3.15 -10.95
CA GLU A 129 13.81 2.25 -11.88
C GLU A 129 13.87 0.83 -11.32
N ALA A 130 14.24 0.69 -10.06
CA ALA A 130 14.27 -0.61 -9.38
C ALA A 130 12.87 -1.25 -9.31
N PHE A 131 11.86 -0.43 -9.02
CA PHE A 131 10.47 -0.89 -8.99
C PHE A 131 10.03 -1.41 -10.36
N ASP A 132 10.27 -0.63 -11.41
CA ASP A 132 9.89 -1.02 -12.77
C ASP A 132 10.62 -2.30 -13.22
N ALA A 133 11.90 -2.42 -12.89
CA ALA A 133 12.68 -3.61 -13.22
C ALA A 133 12.14 -4.86 -12.53
N PHE A 134 11.72 -4.74 -11.29
CA PHE A 134 11.18 -5.88 -10.54
C PHE A 134 9.85 -6.37 -11.12
N TRP A 135 8.97 -5.45 -11.49
CA TRP A 135 7.62 -5.77 -11.95
C TRP A 135 7.50 -5.95 -13.46
N SER A 136 8.57 -5.74 -14.20
CA SER A 136 8.54 -5.91 -15.67
C SER A 136 8.47 -7.36 -16.12
#